data_c611513634af8abd67da0378ec28804f
#
_entry.id   c611513634af8abd67da0378ec28804f
#
_cell.length_a   1.000
_cell.length_b   1.000
_cell.length_c   1.000
_cell.angle_alpha   90.00
_cell.angle_beta   90.00
_cell.angle_gamma   90.00
#
_symmetry.space_group_name_H-M   'P 1'
#
loop_
_entity.id
_entity.type
_entity.pdbx_description
1 polymer ?
#
loop_
_entity_poly.entity_id
_entity_poly.type
_entity_poly.pdbx_seq_one_letter_code
_entity_poly.pdbx_strand_id
1 'polypeptide(L)'
;MIDEVAQVSQGLIDEVITPALSDRKGKLFLIGTPKGMNNIFYDYYQKAQADDKWFLYKAKASDTKIVDQEELDAALAVMGDSKFQQEFECSFVGNVVGSIYGDLVNEMEDKKQIGKVPYDPGYLVHTAWDLGYTDLCSIIFFQQINHNIYIIDYYQNEKEALPHYAQYLKDKEYVYGENYAPHDIEQHEFSSGYTRREVANNLGIRFRVAPRLALEDGIHAVKMILPRCKIDGEKCS
;
A
#
# COMPACT_ATOMS: atom_id res chain seq x y z
N MET A 1 9.42 26.11 -12.51
CA MET A 1 8.03 25.57 -12.51
C MET A 1 8.10 24.15 -13.03
N ILE A 2 7.45 23.23 -12.32
CA ILE A 2 7.31 21.83 -12.74
C ILE A 2 5.82 21.59 -12.89
N ASP A 3 5.42 21.10 -14.04
CA ASP A 3 4.05 20.71 -14.35
C ASP A 3 3.93 19.18 -14.27
N GLU A 4 2.72 18.67 -14.05
CA GLU A 4 2.42 17.23 -13.89
C GLU A 4 3.30 16.55 -12.82
N VAL A 5 3.50 17.21 -11.69
CA VAL A 5 4.43 16.79 -10.61
C VAL A 5 4.16 15.39 -10.10
N ALA A 6 2.91 14.94 -10.12
CA ALA A 6 2.55 13.57 -9.68
C ALA A 6 3.22 12.45 -10.53
N GLN A 7 3.80 12.78 -11.68
CA GLN A 7 4.50 11.86 -12.58
C GLN A 7 6.02 11.97 -12.48
N VAL A 8 6.53 12.89 -11.67
CA VAL A 8 7.97 13.17 -11.55
C VAL A 8 8.57 12.27 -10.47
N SER A 9 9.79 11.79 -10.68
CA SER A 9 10.52 11.01 -9.68
C SER A 9 10.98 11.90 -8.51
N GLN A 10 10.94 11.34 -7.30
CA GLN A 10 11.34 12.05 -6.07
C GLN A 10 12.78 12.58 -6.15
N GLY A 11 13.72 11.77 -6.60
CA GLY A 11 15.13 12.16 -6.71
C GLY A 11 15.37 13.38 -7.61
N LEU A 12 14.53 13.62 -8.63
CA LEU A 12 14.68 14.78 -9.50
C LEU A 12 14.47 16.11 -8.73
N ILE A 13 13.50 16.18 -7.85
CA ILE A 13 13.21 17.41 -7.10
C ILE A 13 14.22 17.58 -5.96
N ASP A 14 14.46 16.56 -5.17
CA ASP A 14 15.26 16.66 -3.96
C ASP A 14 16.77 16.71 -4.24
N GLU A 15 17.25 15.95 -5.22
CA GLU A 15 18.69 15.81 -5.50
C GLU A 15 19.20 16.77 -6.59
N VAL A 16 18.34 17.22 -7.51
CA VAL A 16 18.75 18.03 -8.64
C VAL A 16 18.20 19.45 -8.57
N ILE A 17 16.88 19.60 -8.44
CA ILE A 17 16.23 20.90 -8.55
C ILE A 17 16.41 21.74 -7.28
N THR A 18 16.23 21.14 -6.10
CA THR A 18 16.35 21.86 -4.83
C THR A 18 17.76 22.40 -4.61
N PRO A 19 18.85 21.65 -4.83
CA PRO A 19 20.20 22.20 -4.76
C PRO A 19 20.45 23.35 -5.77
N ALA A 20 19.99 23.18 -7.01
CA ALA A 20 20.16 24.21 -8.04
C ALA A 20 19.41 25.53 -7.73
N LEU A 21 18.26 25.44 -7.07
CA LEU A 21 17.50 26.60 -6.64
C LEU A 21 18.12 27.29 -5.42
N SER A 22 18.76 26.53 -4.52
CA SER A 22 19.37 27.05 -3.30
C SER A 22 20.51 28.04 -3.60
N ASP A 23 21.29 27.77 -4.64
CA ASP A 23 22.40 28.63 -5.08
C ASP A 23 21.94 30.04 -5.51
N ARG A 24 20.74 30.18 -6.06
CA ARG A 24 20.19 31.44 -6.59
C ARG A 24 19.00 31.99 -5.81
N LYS A 25 18.66 31.44 -4.65
CA LYS A 25 17.44 31.75 -3.89
C LYS A 25 16.18 31.70 -4.76
N GLY A 26 16.12 30.69 -5.62
CA GLY A 26 15.04 30.48 -6.56
C GLY A 26 13.74 30.07 -5.86
N LYS A 27 12.62 30.19 -6.59
CA LYS A 27 11.30 29.71 -6.14
C LYS A 27 10.92 28.45 -6.89
N LEU A 28 10.34 27.47 -6.16
CA LEU A 28 9.79 26.24 -6.72
C LEU A 28 8.28 26.38 -6.86
N PHE A 29 7.76 26.16 -8.07
CA PHE A 29 6.33 26.05 -8.34
C PHE A 29 6.04 24.62 -8.80
N LEU A 30 5.18 23.94 -8.09
CA LEU A 30 4.72 22.60 -8.37
C LEU A 30 3.24 22.66 -8.76
N ILE A 31 2.92 22.21 -9.96
CA ILE A 31 1.58 22.26 -10.53
C ILE A 31 1.24 20.88 -11.05
N GLY A 32 -0.02 20.50 -10.99
CA GLY A 32 -0.49 19.23 -11.55
C GLY A 32 -1.84 18.81 -10.98
N THR A 33 -2.35 17.73 -11.53
CA THR A 33 -3.53 17.04 -11.02
C THR A 33 -3.10 15.96 -10.01
N PRO A 34 -3.80 15.77 -8.89
CA PRO A 34 -3.53 14.66 -7.97
C PRO A 34 -3.58 13.30 -8.66
N LYS A 35 -2.66 12.39 -8.32
CA LYS A 35 -2.62 11.01 -8.83
C LYS A 35 -2.38 10.02 -7.70
N GLY A 36 -3.33 9.98 -6.72
CA GLY A 36 -3.20 9.18 -5.51
C GLY A 36 -2.23 9.78 -4.49
N MET A 37 -1.99 9.05 -3.41
CA MET A 37 -1.21 9.51 -2.26
C MET A 37 0.26 9.04 -2.29
N ASN A 38 0.63 8.09 -3.13
CA ASN A 38 1.98 7.53 -3.18
C ASN A 38 2.82 8.17 -4.28
N ASN A 39 3.08 9.47 -4.16
CA ASN A 39 3.95 10.23 -5.08
C ASN A 39 4.42 11.54 -4.45
N ILE A 40 5.48 12.10 -5.02
CA ILE A 40 6.12 13.33 -4.52
C ILE A 40 5.17 14.54 -4.47
N PHE A 41 4.16 14.62 -5.32
CA PHE A 41 3.19 15.71 -5.29
C PHE A 41 2.33 15.70 -4.04
N TYR A 42 1.95 14.51 -3.58
CA TYR A 42 1.25 14.34 -2.31
C TYR A 42 2.14 14.67 -1.11
N ASP A 43 3.41 14.27 -1.12
CA ASP A 43 4.35 14.58 -0.06
C ASP A 43 4.55 16.09 0.09
N TYR A 44 4.71 16.81 -1.02
CA TYR A 44 4.77 18.27 -1.01
C TYR A 44 3.45 18.93 -0.63
N TYR A 45 2.32 18.34 -0.98
CA TYR A 45 1.01 18.79 -0.53
C TYR A 45 0.87 18.71 0.99
N GLN A 46 1.24 17.58 1.60
CA GLN A 46 1.25 17.42 3.05
C GLN A 46 2.19 18.41 3.73
N LYS A 47 3.40 18.59 3.18
CA LYS A 47 4.37 19.56 3.66
C LYS A 47 3.83 20.99 3.61
N ALA A 48 3.15 21.34 2.52
CA ALA A 48 2.56 22.66 2.36
C ALA A 48 1.38 22.93 3.30
N GLN A 49 0.67 21.89 3.74
CA GLN A 49 -0.36 22.02 4.76
C GLN A 49 0.20 22.23 6.16
N ALA A 50 1.41 21.74 6.42
CA ALA A 50 2.04 21.79 7.74
C ALA A 50 3.00 23.00 7.95
N ASP A 51 3.39 23.70 6.90
CA ASP A 51 4.40 24.78 6.94
C ASP A 51 3.93 26.01 6.18
N ASP A 52 3.65 27.10 6.92
CA ASP A 52 3.17 28.39 6.39
C ASP A 52 4.12 29.09 5.40
N LYS A 53 5.35 28.58 5.25
CA LYS A 53 6.29 29.07 4.22
C LYS A 53 5.91 28.64 2.81
N TRP A 54 5.00 27.68 2.69
CA TRP A 54 4.49 27.21 1.42
C TRP A 54 3.15 27.88 1.09
N PHE A 55 3.01 28.27 -0.17
CA PHE A 55 1.72 28.67 -0.72
C PHE A 55 1.04 27.45 -1.30
N LEU A 56 -0.18 27.14 -0.85
CA LEU A 56 -1.01 26.03 -1.32
C LEU A 56 -2.31 26.58 -1.89
N TYR A 57 -2.64 26.17 -3.12
CA TYR A 57 -3.91 26.51 -3.75
C TYR A 57 -4.49 25.29 -4.47
N LYS A 58 -5.75 25.00 -4.23
CA LYS A 58 -6.54 23.99 -4.94
C LYS A 58 -7.61 24.67 -5.79
N ALA A 59 -7.57 24.46 -7.10
CA ALA A 59 -8.55 24.99 -8.04
C ALA A 59 -9.58 23.92 -8.39
N LYS A 60 -10.53 23.64 -7.48
CA LYS A 60 -11.61 22.69 -7.75
C LYS A 60 -12.61 23.27 -8.76
N ALA A 61 -13.13 22.43 -9.64
CA ALA A 61 -14.15 22.84 -10.61
C ALA A 61 -15.42 23.34 -9.91
N SER A 62 -15.85 22.69 -8.84
CA SER A 62 -16.98 23.10 -8.01
C SER A 62 -16.83 24.48 -7.39
N ASP A 63 -15.61 24.89 -7.03
CA ASP A 63 -15.32 26.17 -6.39
C ASP A 63 -15.13 27.29 -7.42
N THR A 64 -14.40 27.00 -8.50
CA THR A 64 -14.00 28.01 -9.51
C THR A 64 -15.12 28.37 -10.47
N LYS A 65 -16.05 27.45 -10.73
CA LYS A 65 -17.15 27.61 -11.67
C LYS A 65 -16.71 28.04 -13.08
N ILE A 66 -15.50 27.68 -13.49
CA ILE A 66 -14.94 27.97 -14.81
C ILE A 66 -15.52 27.00 -15.85
N VAL A 67 -15.83 25.76 -15.41
CA VAL A 67 -16.45 24.73 -16.25
C VAL A 67 -17.93 24.71 -15.99
N ASP A 68 -18.74 24.71 -17.05
CA ASP A 68 -20.20 24.66 -16.92
C ASP A 68 -20.67 23.34 -16.34
N GLN A 69 -21.81 23.38 -15.58
CA GLN A 69 -22.34 22.20 -14.89
C GLN A 69 -22.68 21.05 -15.85
N GLU A 70 -23.18 21.36 -17.04
CA GLU A 70 -23.50 20.38 -18.08
C GLU A 70 -22.25 19.60 -18.55
N GLU A 71 -21.14 20.31 -18.69
CA GLU A 71 -19.83 19.71 -19.02
C GLU A 71 -19.31 18.82 -17.87
N LEU A 72 -19.48 19.26 -16.62
CA LEU A 72 -19.09 18.48 -15.46
C LEU A 72 -19.92 17.21 -15.33
N ASP A 73 -21.23 17.28 -15.55
CA ASP A 73 -22.13 16.12 -15.51
C ASP A 73 -21.79 15.12 -16.64
N ALA A 74 -21.48 15.64 -17.84
CA ALA A 74 -21.02 14.80 -18.96
C ALA A 74 -19.68 14.13 -18.66
N ALA A 75 -18.72 14.86 -18.08
CA ALA A 75 -17.43 14.31 -17.68
C ALA A 75 -17.59 13.23 -16.61
N LEU A 76 -18.43 13.46 -15.58
CA LEU A 76 -18.72 12.48 -14.55
C LEU A 76 -19.32 11.19 -15.13
N ALA A 77 -20.26 11.32 -16.05
CA ALA A 77 -20.91 10.16 -16.69
C ALA A 77 -19.92 9.30 -17.52
N VAL A 78 -18.91 9.94 -18.13
CA VAL A 78 -17.93 9.25 -18.98
C VAL A 78 -16.81 8.62 -18.17
N MET A 79 -16.25 9.33 -17.18
CA MET A 79 -15.04 8.88 -16.46
C MET A 79 -15.30 8.21 -15.13
N GLY A 80 -16.51 8.32 -14.60
CA GLY A 80 -16.91 7.81 -13.27
C GLY A 80 -16.45 8.71 -12.12
N ASP A 81 -17.05 8.51 -10.94
CA ASP A 81 -16.89 9.40 -9.79
C ASP A 81 -15.41 9.53 -9.35
N SER A 82 -14.72 8.43 -9.15
CA SER A 82 -13.34 8.44 -8.64
C SER A 82 -12.38 9.27 -9.52
N LYS A 83 -12.44 9.11 -10.83
CA LYS A 83 -11.61 9.86 -11.76
C LYS A 83 -12.05 11.32 -11.86
N PHE A 84 -13.35 11.57 -11.77
CA PHE A 84 -13.90 12.92 -11.71
C PHE A 84 -13.43 13.68 -10.46
N GLN A 85 -13.48 13.05 -9.29
CA GLN A 85 -12.96 13.63 -8.05
C GLN A 85 -11.47 13.98 -8.15
N GLN A 86 -10.68 13.14 -8.83
CA GLN A 86 -9.27 13.38 -9.05
C GLN A 86 -9.03 14.58 -10.00
N GLU A 87 -9.63 14.56 -11.18
CA GLU A 87 -9.34 15.50 -12.26
C GLU A 87 -10.01 16.86 -12.07
N PHE A 88 -11.23 16.88 -11.53
CA PHE A 88 -12.03 18.11 -11.38
C PHE A 88 -12.11 18.63 -9.95
N GLU A 89 -12.02 17.78 -8.95
CA GLU A 89 -12.14 18.17 -7.53
C GLU A 89 -10.82 18.13 -6.76
N CYS A 90 -9.69 17.96 -7.45
CA CYS A 90 -8.35 17.95 -6.88
C CYS A 90 -8.19 16.95 -5.72
N SER A 91 -8.87 15.79 -5.79
CA SER A 91 -8.82 14.77 -4.76
C SER A 91 -7.60 13.88 -4.90
N PHE A 92 -6.80 13.73 -3.83
CA PHE A 92 -5.76 12.72 -3.76
C PHE A 92 -6.31 11.33 -3.39
N VAL A 93 -7.55 11.26 -2.90
CA VAL A 93 -8.22 10.02 -2.46
C VAL A 93 -8.86 9.28 -3.64
N GLY A 94 -8.92 9.89 -4.83
CA GLY A 94 -9.39 9.21 -6.03
C GLY A 94 -8.55 7.96 -6.32
N ASN A 95 -9.18 6.89 -6.81
CA ASN A 95 -8.47 5.68 -7.22
C ASN A 95 -7.32 6.05 -8.16
N VAL A 96 -6.11 5.61 -7.83
CA VAL A 96 -4.98 5.69 -8.76
C VAL A 96 -5.43 5.03 -10.06
N VAL A 97 -5.45 5.77 -11.16
CA VAL A 97 -5.77 5.22 -12.48
C VAL A 97 -4.86 4.02 -12.72
N GLY A 98 -5.45 2.83 -12.81
CA GLY A 98 -4.71 1.57 -12.83
C GLY A 98 -4.55 0.86 -11.48
N SER A 99 -5.12 1.39 -10.38
CA SER A 99 -5.17 0.66 -9.12
C SER A 99 -5.98 -0.62 -9.30
N ILE A 100 -5.32 -1.76 -9.07
CA ILE A 100 -5.92 -3.09 -9.26
C ILE A 100 -7.04 -3.35 -8.24
N TYR A 101 -6.93 -2.79 -7.05
CA TYR A 101 -7.82 -3.06 -5.91
C TYR A 101 -8.51 -1.81 -5.36
N GLY A 102 -8.29 -0.63 -5.93
CA GLY A 102 -8.75 0.64 -5.37
C GLY A 102 -10.26 0.69 -5.11
N ASP A 103 -11.08 0.29 -6.09
CA ASP A 103 -12.54 0.26 -5.95
C ASP A 103 -12.98 -0.67 -4.81
N LEU A 104 -12.33 -1.84 -4.69
CA LEU A 104 -12.61 -2.80 -3.61
C LEU A 104 -12.22 -2.25 -2.24
N VAL A 105 -11.10 -1.54 -2.14
CA VAL A 105 -10.66 -0.92 -0.88
C VAL A 105 -11.63 0.17 -0.46
N ASN A 106 -12.06 1.04 -1.38
CA ASN A 106 -13.08 2.05 -1.09
C ASN A 106 -14.40 1.42 -0.63
N GLU A 107 -14.84 0.35 -1.30
CA GLU A 107 -16.04 -0.39 -0.89
C GLU A 107 -15.88 -1.00 0.51
N MET A 108 -14.67 -1.47 0.87
CA MET A 108 -14.36 -1.98 2.21
C MET A 108 -14.39 -0.87 3.27
N GLU A 109 -13.92 0.33 2.95
CA GLU A 109 -14.01 1.50 3.83
C GLU A 109 -15.47 1.89 4.07
N ASP A 110 -16.28 2.01 3.01
CA ASP A 110 -17.71 2.33 3.09
C ASP A 110 -18.47 1.30 3.95
N LYS A 111 -18.12 0.03 3.82
CA LYS A 111 -18.67 -1.08 4.61
C LYS A 111 -18.09 -1.19 6.02
N LYS A 112 -17.16 -0.31 6.40
CA LYS A 112 -16.46 -0.35 7.69
C LYS A 112 -15.76 -1.68 7.95
N GLN A 113 -15.19 -2.27 6.90
CA GLN A 113 -14.38 -3.48 6.98
C GLN A 113 -12.92 -3.17 7.34
N ILE A 114 -12.51 -1.90 7.19
CA ILE A 114 -11.22 -1.39 7.65
C ILE A 114 -11.45 -0.62 8.96
N GLY A 115 -10.83 -1.08 10.05
CA GLY A 115 -11.02 -0.51 11.38
C GLY A 115 -10.34 -1.36 12.44
N LYS A 116 -10.87 -1.40 13.64
CA LYS A 116 -10.28 -2.19 14.74
C LYS A 116 -10.66 -3.67 14.60
N VAL A 117 -9.65 -4.53 14.45
CA VAL A 117 -9.80 -5.99 14.34
C VAL A 117 -8.96 -6.68 15.42
N PRO A 118 -9.51 -6.94 16.59
CA PRO A 118 -8.77 -7.53 17.69
C PRO A 118 -8.45 -9.01 17.43
N TYR A 119 -7.32 -9.48 17.96
CA TYR A 119 -6.99 -10.90 18.05
C TYR A 119 -8.02 -11.65 18.88
N ASP A 120 -8.51 -12.78 18.38
CA ASP A 120 -9.40 -13.70 19.08
C ASP A 120 -8.62 -14.97 19.46
N PRO A 121 -8.35 -15.24 20.74
CA PRO A 121 -7.59 -16.42 21.18
C PRO A 121 -8.30 -17.76 20.92
N GLY A 122 -9.56 -17.76 20.54
CA GLY A 122 -10.32 -18.94 20.14
C GLY A 122 -9.98 -19.47 18.75
N TYR A 123 -9.20 -18.71 17.94
CA TYR A 123 -8.84 -19.08 16.57
C TYR A 123 -7.34 -18.98 16.36
N LEU A 124 -6.80 -19.88 15.52
CA LEU A 124 -5.38 -19.87 15.15
C LEU A 124 -5.04 -18.66 14.29
N VAL A 125 -3.86 -18.09 14.51
CA VAL A 125 -3.29 -17.04 13.65
C VAL A 125 -2.47 -17.70 12.55
N HIS A 126 -2.87 -17.47 11.31
CA HIS A 126 -2.12 -17.86 10.14
C HIS A 126 -1.26 -16.70 9.68
N THR A 127 -0.15 -17.00 8.99
CA THR A 127 0.70 -15.97 8.42
C THR A 127 0.87 -16.18 6.92
N ALA A 128 0.92 -15.08 6.17
CA ALA A 128 1.28 -15.07 4.76
C ALA A 128 2.50 -14.17 4.58
N TRP A 129 3.53 -14.69 3.92
CA TRP A 129 4.83 -14.07 3.81
C TRP A 129 5.15 -13.69 2.37
N ASP A 130 5.77 -12.53 2.22
CA ASP A 130 6.53 -12.17 1.03
C ASP A 130 8.01 -12.06 1.43
N LEU A 131 8.86 -12.91 0.84
CA LEU A 131 10.24 -13.12 1.31
C LEU A 131 11.23 -12.29 0.47
N GLY A 132 11.50 -11.07 0.89
CA GLY A 132 12.60 -10.24 0.39
C GLY A 132 13.83 -10.29 1.31
N TYR A 133 15.04 -10.04 0.77
CA TYR A 133 16.23 -9.77 1.56
C TYR A 133 16.77 -8.36 1.30
N THR A 134 16.99 -8.00 0.04
CA THR A 134 17.32 -6.62 -0.38
C THR A 134 16.09 -5.74 -0.45
N ASP A 135 14.95 -6.36 -0.70
CA ASP A 135 13.63 -5.75 -0.66
C ASP A 135 12.93 -6.05 0.67
N LEU A 136 11.81 -5.41 0.92
CA LEU A 136 11.03 -5.64 2.13
C LEU A 136 10.56 -7.10 2.23
N CYS A 137 10.84 -7.74 3.35
CA CYS A 137 10.14 -8.96 3.75
C CYS A 137 8.90 -8.56 4.52
N SER A 138 7.73 -9.03 4.11
CA SER A 138 6.47 -8.68 4.75
C SER A 138 5.71 -9.91 5.24
N ILE A 139 4.99 -9.74 6.36
CA ILE A 139 4.20 -10.78 7.03
C ILE A 139 2.82 -10.21 7.31
N ILE A 140 1.80 -10.84 6.76
CA ILE A 140 0.40 -10.60 7.10
C ILE A 140 -0.03 -11.63 8.12
N PHE A 141 -0.63 -11.20 9.24
CA PHE A 141 -1.20 -12.06 10.27
C PHE A 141 -2.71 -12.06 10.15
N PHE A 142 -3.31 -13.23 10.02
CA PHE A 142 -4.75 -13.32 9.84
C PHE A 142 -5.37 -14.50 10.57
N GLN A 143 -6.64 -14.36 10.92
CA GLN A 143 -7.48 -15.42 11.46
C GLN A 143 -8.60 -15.72 10.47
N GLN A 144 -8.91 -16.99 10.27
CA GLN A 144 -10.07 -17.40 9.49
C GLN A 144 -11.19 -17.80 10.44
N ILE A 145 -12.27 -17.03 10.43
CA ILE A 145 -13.44 -17.25 11.27
C ILE A 145 -14.64 -17.45 10.33
N ASN A 146 -15.13 -18.68 10.26
CA ASN A 146 -16.14 -19.10 9.28
C ASN A 146 -15.67 -18.84 7.84
N HIS A 147 -16.37 -17.97 7.11
CA HIS A 147 -16.07 -17.63 5.73
C HIS A 147 -15.31 -16.30 5.59
N ASN A 148 -15.04 -15.63 6.71
CA ASN A 148 -14.37 -14.32 6.71
C ASN A 148 -12.90 -14.45 7.14
N ILE A 149 -12.09 -13.53 6.64
CA ILE A 149 -10.68 -13.40 6.97
C ILE A 149 -10.49 -12.10 7.75
N TYR A 150 -9.89 -12.20 8.92
CA TYR A 150 -9.60 -11.09 9.81
C TYR A 150 -8.09 -10.84 9.78
N ILE A 151 -7.64 -9.80 9.09
CA ILE A 151 -6.25 -9.37 9.06
C ILE A 151 -6.03 -8.53 10.30
N ILE A 152 -5.32 -9.12 11.28
CA ILE A 152 -5.19 -8.59 12.65
C ILE A 152 -3.90 -7.84 12.89
N ASP A 153 -2.89 -8.07 12.04
CA ASP A 153 -1.56 -7.47 12.21
C ASP A 153 -0.77 -7.52 10.89
N TYR A 154 0.23 -6.67 10.77
CA TYR A 154 1.16 -6.63 9.66
C TYR A 154 2.57 -6.31 10.18
N TYR A 155 3.58 -6.90 9.59
CA TYR A 155 4.97 -6.59 9.87
C TYR A 155 5.78 -6.56 8.59
N GLN A 156 6.66 -5.59 8.47
CA GLN A 156 7.64 -5.52 7.38
C GLN A 156 9.00 -5.08 7.91
N ASN A 157 10.06 -5.62 7.32
CA ASN A 157 11.42 -5.18 7.55
C ASN A 157 12.31 -5.52 6.34
N GLU A 158 13.46 -4.88 6.25
CA GLU A 158 14.47 -5.14 5.21
C GLU A 158 15.80 -5.55 5.83
N LYS A 159 16.64 -6.25 5.06
CA LYS A 159 18.03 -6.61 5.43
C LYS A 159 18.14 -7.50 6.68
N GLU A 160 17.05 -8.14 7.08
CA GLU A 160 17.03 -9.08 8.19
C GLU A 160 16.94 -10.53 7.70
N ALA A 161 17.55 -11.44 8.45
CA ALA A 161 17.52 -12.86 8.15
C ALA A 161 16.38 -13.58 8.90
N LEU A 162 16.02 -14.79 8.47
CA LEU A 162 14.93 -15.59 9.04
C LEU A 162 14.92 -15.70 10.59
N PRO A 163 16.08 -15.76 11.30
CA PRO A 163 16.08 -15.78 12.76
C PRO A 163 15.41 -14.55 13.39
N HIS A 164 15.57 -13.36 12.80
CA HIS A 164 14.88 -12.14 13.26
C HIS A 164 13.37 -12.29 13.24
N TYR A 165 12.83 -12.74 12.11
CA TYR A 165 11.39 -12.95 11.95
C TYR A 165 10.86 -14.08 12.84
N ALA A 166 11.65 -15.15 13.04
CA ALA A 166 11.28 -16.23 13.95
C ALA A 166 11.17 -15.74 15.40
N GLN A 167 12.06 -14.83 15.82
CA GLN A 167 11.96 -14.21 17.14
C GLN A 167 10.75 -13.28 17.22
N TYR A 168 10.51 -12.47 16.19
CA TYR A 168 9.34 -11.60 16.13
C TYR A 168 8.01 -12.36 16.27
N LEU A 169 7.88 -13.53 15.62
CA LEU A 169 6.69 -14.36 15.78
C LEU A 169 6.52 -14.85 17.22
N LYS A 170 7.62 -15.26 17.88
CA LYS A 170 7.57 -15.72 19.28
C LYS A 170 7.15 -14.62 20.24
N ASP A 171 7.60 -13.39 20.00
CA ASP A 171 7.33 -12.23 20.85
C ASP A 171 5.86 -11.76 20.77
N LYS A 172 5.12 -12.15 19.72
CA LYS A 172 3.70 -11.79 19.53
C LYS A 172 2.71 -12.58 20.42
N GLU A 173 3.12 -13.65 21.06
CA GLU A 173 2.26 -14.48 21.92
C GLU A 173 0.97 -14.99 21.23
N TYR A 174 0.97 -15.09 19.89
CA TYR A 174 -0.14 -15.66 19.13
C TYR A 174 -0.10 -17.19 19.15
N VAL A 175 -1.27 -17.82 19.10
CA VAL A 175 -1.36 -19.27 18.84
C VAL A 175 -1.37 -19.48 17.34
N TYR A 176 -0.24 -19.92 16.79
CA TYR A 176 -0.06 -20.02 15.35
C TYR A 176 -0.67 -21.29 14.74
N GLY A 177 -1.20 -21.12 13.52
CA GLY A 177 -1.64 -22.17 12.62
C GLY A 177 -0.64 -22.38 11.48
N GLU A 178 -1.13 -22.28 10.22
CA GLU A 178 -0.32 -22.45 9.03
C GLU A 178 0.44 -21.16 8.68
N ASN A 179 1.69 -21.32 8.20
CA ASN A 179 2.48 -20.22 7.64
C ASN A 179 2.57 -20.44 6.13
N TYR A 180 2.18 -19.47 5.34
CA TYR A 180 2.20 -19.53 3.88
C TYR A 180 3.37 -18.72 3.33
N ALA A 181 4.13 -19.31 2.41
CA ALA A 181 5.23 -18.64 1.73
C ALA A 181 5.13 -18.83 0.21
N PRO A 182 5.70 -17.91 -0.60
CA PRO A 182 5.80 -18.09 -2.03
C PRO A 182 6.78 -19.22 -2.39
N HIS A 183 6.78 -19.63 -3.65
CA HIS A 183 7.57 -20.77 -4.14
C HIS A 183 9.09 -20.54 -4.07
N ASP A 184 9.56 -19.31 -3.97
CA ASP A 184 10.99 -18.95 -3.84
C ASP A 184 11.59 -19.33 -2.48
N ILE A 185 10.77 -19.71 -1.49
CA ILE A 185 11.22 -20.32 -0.23
C ILE A 185 12.06 -21.59 -0.46
N GLU A 186 11.89 -22.25 -1.60
CA GLU A 186 12.66 -23.45 -2.00
C GLU A 186 14.04 -23.12 -2.59
N GLN A 187 14.39 -21.83 -2.76
CA GLN A 187 15.70 -21.43 -3.26
C GLN A 187 16.80 -21.71 -2.23
N HIS A 188 17.95 -22.21 -2.73
CA HIS A 188 19.14 -22.42 -1.90
C HIS A 188 19.84 -21.11 -1.61
N GLU A 189 20.26 -20.93 -0.37
CA GLU A 189 21.15 -19.82 0.00
C GLU A 189 22.60 -20.19 -0.32
N PHE A 190 23.27 -19.33 -1.07
CA PHE A 190 24.67 -19.54 -1.49
C PHE A 190 25.63 -19.74 -0.31
N SER A 191 25.36 -19.13 0.84
CA SER A 191 26.24 -19.13 2.01
C SER A 191 26.13 -20.41 2.85
N SER A 192 24.95 -21.04 2.91
CA SER A 192 24.67 -22.18 3.79
C SER A 192 24.51 -23.51 3.04
N GLY A 193 24.17 -23.45 1.75
CA GLY A 193 23.79 -24.62 0.96
C GLY A 193 22.41 -25.18 1.28
N TYR A 194 21.73 -24.64 2.31
CA TYR A 194 20.36 -25.01 2.67
C TYR A 194 19.35 -24.16 1.91
N THR A 195 18.15 -24.70 1.72
CA THR A 195 17.02 -23.89 1.26
C THR A 195 16.51 -22.99 2.40
N ARG A 196 15.92 -21.84 2.05
CA ARG A 196 15.27 -20.98 3.04
C ARG A 196 14.23 -21.75 3.86
N ARG A 197 13.53 -22.70 3.26
CA ARG A 197 12.58 -23.59 3.91
C ARG A 197 13.21 -24.46 4.99
N GLU A 198 14.38 -25.05 4.71
CA GLU A 198 15.11 -25.85 5.69
C GLU A 198 15.59 -25.00 6.86
N VAL A 199 16.11 -23.80 6.59
CA VAL A 199 16.49 -22.83 7.64
C VAL A 199 15.28 -22.46 8.50
N ALA A 200 14.13 -22.16 7.91
CA ALA A 200 12.91 -21.84 8.62
C ALA A 200 12.41 -23.01 9.49
N ASN A 201 12.47 -24.25 8.97
CA ASN A 201 12.11 -25.46 9.73
C ASN A 201 12.99 -25.62 10.97
N ASN A 202 14.29 -25.35 10.87
CA ASN A 202 15.21 -25.43 12.02
C ASN A 202 14.91 -24.35 13.08
N LEU A 203 14.30 -23.22 12.67
CA LEU A 203 13.83 -22.16 13.56
C LEU A 203 12.44 -22.40 14.13
N GLY A 204 11.78 -23.50 13.72
CA GLY A 204 10.44 -23.90 14.19
C GLY A 204 9.31 -23.33 13.32
N ILE A 205 9.61 -22.69 12.19
CA ILE A 205 8.58 -22.17 11.27
C ILE A 205 8.41 -23.18 10.12
N ARG A 206 7.23 -23.78 10.05
CA ARG A 206 6.86 -24.71 8.97
C ARG A 206 6.03 -23.97 7.94
N PHE A 207 6.57 -23.88 6.72
CA PHE A 207 5.88 -23.21 5.61
C PHE A 207 5.08 -24.17 4.74
N ARG A 208 3.86 -23.76 4.42
CA ARG A 208 3.08 -24.28 3.32
C ARG A 208 3.35 -23.41 2.09
N VAL A 209 3.91 -24.03 1.05
CA VAL A 209 4.27 -23.29 -0.17
C VAL A 209 2.99 -23.02 -0.98
N ALA A 210 2.77 -21.75 -1.32
CA ALA A 210 1.68 -21.34 -2.19
C ALA A 210 1.91 -21.81 -3.62
N PRO A 211 0.85 -22.18 -4.37
CA PRO A 211 0.99 -22.55 -5.77
C PRO A 211 1.49 -21.34 -6.58
N ARG A 212 2.32 -21.62 -7.59
CA ARG A 212 2.74 -20.59 -8.54
C ARG A 212 1.58 -20.28 -9.48
N LEU A 213 1.05 -19.08 -9.39
CA LEU A 213 -0.01 -18.59 -10.26
C LEU A 213 0.56 -17.59 -11.27
N ALA A 214 -0.11 -17.43 -12.41
CA ALA A 214 0.09 -16.27 -13.26
C ALA A 214 -0.34 -15.00 -12.51
N LEU A 215 0.27 -13.85 -12.84
CA LEU A 215 -0.01 -12.59 -12.16
C LEU A 215 -1.52 -12.25 -12.14
N GLU A 216 -2.18 -12.42 -13.28
CA GLU A 216 -3.62 -12.14 -13.42
C GLU A 216 -4.49 -13.06 -12.55
N ASP A 217 -4.14 -14.35 -12.44
CA ASP A 217 -4.84 -15.31 -11.59
C ASP A 217 -4.66 -14.94 -10.11
N GLY A 218 -3.46 -14.49 -9.73
CA GLY A 218 -3.18 -13.98 -8.38
C GLY A 218 -4.02 -12.73 -8.06
N ILE A 219 -4.07 -11.77 -8.98
CA ILE A 219 -4.89 -10.57 -8.86
C ILE A 219 -6.37 -10.95 -8.71
N HIS A 220 -6.86 -11.87 -9.54
CA HIS A 220 -8.25 -12.33 -9.48
C HIS A 220 -8.56 -13.01 -8.13
N ALA A 221 -7.66 -13.86 -7.65
CA ALA A 221 -7.82 -14.52 -6.36
C ALA A 221 -7.94 -13.51 -5.21
N VAL A 222 -7.12 -12.44 -5.21
CA VAL A 222 -7.21 -11.37 -4.22
C VAL A 222 -8.54 -10.63 -4.33
N LYS A 223 -9.02 -10.31 -5.54
CA LYS A 223 -10.32 -9.66 -5.76
C LYS A 223 -11.49 -10.49 -5.21
N MET A 224 -11.40 -11.82 -5.27
CA MET A 224 -12.42 -12.71 -4.71
C MET A 224 -12.38 -12.81 -3.18
N ILE A 225 -11.22 -12.57 -2.57
CA ILE A 225 -11.03 -12.68 -1.12
C ILE A 225 -11.34 -11.36 -0.40
N LEU A 226 -10.89 -10.23 -0.92
CA LEU A 226 -11.01 -8.91 -0.28
C LEU A 226 -12.41 -8.58 0.25
N PRO A 227 -13.53 -8.85 -0.46
CA PRO A 227 -14.87 -8.57 0.05
C PRO A 227 -15.24 -9.32 1.35
N ARG A 228 -14.48 -10.37 1.70
CA ARG A 228 -14.66 -11.17 2.92
C ARG A 228 -13.61 -10.83 3.98
N CYS A 229 -12.71 -9.89 3.70
CA CYS A 229 -11.68 -9.46 4.63
C CYS A 229 -12.19 -8.36 5.56
N LYS A 230 -11.71 -8.39 6.81
CA LYS A 230 -11.71 -7.25 7.72
C LYS A 230 -10.26 -6.95 8.08
N ILE A 231 -9.87 -5.70 8.06
CA ILE A 231 -8.47 -5.29 8.19
C ILE A 231 -8.32 -4.35 9.38
N ASP A 232 -7.37 -4.62 10.26
CA ASP A 232 -7.01 -3.70 11.34
C ASP A 232 -6.29 -2.49 10.77
N GLY A 233 -6.97 -1.34 10.71
CA GLY A 233 -6.46 -0.11 10.10
C GLY A 233 -5.36 0.57 10.91
N GLU A 234 -5.17 0.21 12.18
CA GLU A 234 -4.10 0.78 13.02
C GLU A 234 -2.80 -0.04 12.90
N LYS A 235 -2.93 -1.37 12.80
CA LYS A 235 -1.77 -2.29 12.76
C LYS A 235 -1.31 -2.63 11.35
N CYS A 236 -2.14 -2.37 10.36
CA CYS A 236 -1.88 -2.68 8.95
C CYS A 236 -1.74 -1.41 8.09
N SER A 237 -1.51 -0.24 8.71
CA SER A 237 -1.29 1.05 8.04
C SER A 237 0.17 1.30 7.72
#